data_0150cba7dd9244677c51d3527479bdb5
#
_entry.id   0150cba7dd9244677c51d3527479bdb5
#
_cell.length_a   1.000
_cell.length_b   1.000
_cell.length_c   1.000
_cell.angle_alpha   90.00
_cell.angle_beta   90.00
_cell.angle_gamma   90.00
#
_symmetry.space_group_name_H-M   'P 1'
#
loop_
_entity.id
_entity.type
_entity.pdbx_description
1 polymer ?
#
loop_
_entity_poly.entity_id
_entity_poly.type
_entity_poly.pdbx_seq_one_letter_code
_entity_poly.pdbx_strand_id
1 'polypeptide(L)'
;EIGRHRIAPDQLTLELTPTPPAVPGLPTASDAIGTDAVVESKRSALLWEVLHEAYTRLGLGEAVGGDRAFEQMVLARLIEPSSKAQVPRVLGDLGLEPVSVRTLFRSLARAQERGYREAICQALFEHVTASGGLALCLYDVTTLYFEAEKEDDLRRVGYSKERRVDPQVIVGLLVDRRGFP
;
A
#
# COMPACT_ATOMS: atom_id res chain seq x y z
N GLU A 1 -25.85 18.62 -20.08
CA GLU A 1 -24.86 19.42 -20.88
C GLU A 1 -23.61 19.59 -20.02
N ILE A 2 -22.58 18.83 -20.35
CA ILE A 2 -21.27 18.95 -19.69
C ILE A 2 -20.46 19.96 -20.50
N GLY A 3 -20.24 21.15 -19.92
CA GLY A 3 -19.48 22.21 -20.53
C GLY A 3 -18.04 21.81 -20.81
N ARG A 4 -17.65 21.79 -22.11
CA ARG A 4 -16.26 21.68 -22.55
C ARG A 4 -15.55 23.00 -22.22
N HIS A 5 -14.70 23.00 -21.20
CA HIS A 5 -13.75 24.10 -21.01
C HIS A 5 -12.76 24.14 -22.17
N ARG A 6 -12.85 25.17 -23.01
CA ARG A 6 -11.80 25.54 -23.96
C ARG A 6 -10.63 26.13 -23.16
N ILE A 7 -9.48 25.51 -23.27
CA ILE A 7 -8.21 26.03 -22.76
C ILE A 7 -7.87 27.27 -23.61
N ALA A 8 -7.61 28.40 -22.95
CA ALA A 8 -7.24 29.64 -23.59
C ALA A 8 -5.87 29.55 -24.25
N PRO A 9 -5.62 30.27 -25.39
CA PRO A 9 -4.37 30.15 -26.14
C PRO A 9 -3.13 30.78 -25.50
N ASP A 10 -3.24 31.31 -24.27
CA ASP A 10 -2.15 31.99 -23.57
C ASP A 10 -1.52 31.15 -22.43
N GLN A 11 -1.63 29.84 -22.48
CA GLN A 11 -0.87 29.02 -21.54
C GLN A 11 0.62 29.14 -21.86
N LEU A 12 1.35 29.83 -20.99
CA LEU A 12 2.80 29.94 -20.97
C LEU A 12 3.46 28.60 -21.22
N THR A 13 4.10 28.48 -22.36
CA THR A 13 5.05 27.40 -22.63
C THR A 13 6.21 27.60 -21.68
N LEU A 14 6.35 26.72 -20.68
CA LEU A 14 7.47 26.74 -19.78
C LEU A 14 8.71 26.32 -20.58
N GLU A 15 9.46 27.28 -21.09
CA GLU A 15 10.79 27.00 -21.64
C GLU A 15 11.72 26.71 -20.48
N LEU A 16 11.88 25.43 -20.18
CA LEU A 16 12.91 24.94 -19.28
C LEU A 16 14.26 24.99 -20.00
N THR A 17 14.83 26.17 -20.10
CA THR A 17 16.25 26.30 -20.34
C THR A 17 16.91 26.81 -19.05
N PRO A 18 17.56 25.91 -18.30
CA PRO A 18 18.93 26.22 -17.92
C PRO A 18 19.83 25.06 -18.28
N THR A 19 20.68 25.27 -19.25
CA THR A 19 21.92 24.51 -19.35
C THR A 19 22.74 24.87 -18.10
N PRO A 20 22.92 23.95 -17.13
CA PRO A 20 23.82 24.19 -16.03
C PRO A 20 25.25 24.38 -16.60
N PRO A 21 26.08 25.24 -15.99
CA PRO A 21 27.45 25.42 -16.44
C PRO A 21 28.18 24.08 -16.45
N ALA A 22 28.83 23.74 -17.55
CA ALA A 22 29.59 22.52 -17.71
C ALA A 22 30.68 22.42 -16.64
N VAL A 23 30.60 21.44 -15.76
CA VAL A 23 31.65 21.10 -14.81
C VAL A 23 32.68 20.25 -15.59
N PRO A 24 33.92 20.66 -15.72
CA PRO A 24 34.92 19.89 -16.44
C PRO A 24 35.14 18.52 -15.77
N GLY A 25 34.91 17.45 -16.55
CA GLY A 25 35.14 16.06 -16.10
C GLY A 25 33.91 15.24 -15.73
N LEU A 26 32.67 15.79 -15.75
CA LEU A 26 31.47 14.98 -15.74
C LEU A 26 30.98 14.76 -17.18
N PRO A 27 30.61 13.51 -17.55
CA PRO A 27 29.98 13.27 -18.84
C PRO A 27 28.66 14.05 -18.87
N THR A 28 28.43 14.82 -19.94
CA THR A 28 27.13 15.50 -20.15
C THR A 28 26.05 14.46 -20.34
N ALA A 29 24.83 14.77 -19.93
CA ALA A 29 23.68 13.85 -20.06
C ALA A 29 23.46 13.41 -21.54
N SER A 30 24.03 14.14 -22.49
CA SER A 30 24.02 13.81 -23.92
C SER A 30 25.00 12.69 -24.29
N ASP A 31 26.09 12.51 -23.53
CA ASP A 31 27.11 11.49 -23.83
C ASP A 31 26.77 10.10 -23.26
N ALA A 32 25.79 10.04 -22.35
CA ALA A 32 25.43 8.81 -21.65
C ALA A 32 24.27 8.04 -22.30
N ILE A 33 23.54 8.65 -23.22
CA ILE A 33 22.40 8.00 -23.90
C ILE A 33 22.69 8.01 -25.39
N GLY A 34 23.00 6.84 -25.96
CA GLY A 34 23.07 6.69 -27.41
C GLY A 34 21.79 7.23 -28.04
N THR A 35 21.93 7.93 -29.16
CA THR A 35 20.85 8.61 -29.90
C THR A 35 19.69 7.69 -30.33
N ASP A 36 19.80 6.38 -30.13
CA ASP A 36 18.81 5.36 -30.47
C ASP A 36 18.05 4.77 -29.25
N ALA A 37 18.18 5.37 -28.06
CA ALA A 37 17.46 4.89 -26.88
C ALA A 37 15.98 5.24 -26.98
N VAL A 38 15.14 4.22 -27.10
CA VAL A 38 13.68 4.34 -27.10
C VAL A 38 13.15 4.00 -25.71
N VAL A 39 12.37 4.92 -25.12
CA VAL A 39 11.69 4.65 -23.84
C VAL A 39 10.46 3.77 -24.13
N GLU A 40 10.59 2.46 -23.88
CA GLU A 40 9.49 1.52 -24.08
C GLU A 40 8.40 1.60 -23.01
N SER A 41 8.76 1.91 -21.76
CA SER A 41 7.80 2.03 -20.66
C SER A 41 8.33 2.91 -19.53
N LYS A 42 7.42 3.54 -18.78
CA LYS A 42 7.72 4.23 -17.52
C LYS A 42 7.00 3.49 -16.39
N ARG A 43 7.70 3.16 -15.30
CA ARG A 43 7.16 2.41 -14.18
C ARG A 43 7.56 3.05 -12.86
N SER A 44 6.63 3.09 -11.89
CA SER A 44 6.84 3.73 -10.59
C SER A 44 7.43 2.76 -9.55
N ALA A 45 8.56 2.14 -9.85
CA ALA A 45 9.23 1.21 -8.93
C ALA A 45 9.57 1.83 -7.57
N LEU A 46 9.88 3.14 -7.55
CA LEU A 46 10.23 3.87 -6.32
C LEU A 46 9.11 3.79 -5.26
N LEU A 47 7.84 3.83 -5.66
CA LEU A 47 6.74 3.71 -4.70
C LEU A 47 6.77 2.36 -3.97
N TRP A 48 7.05 1.29 -4.71
CA TRP A 48 7.22 -0.04 -4.10
C TRP A 48 8.41 -0.06 -3.15
N GLU A 49 9.56 0.47 -3.56
CA GLU A 49 10.78 0.47 -2.74
C GLU A 49 10.58 1.19 -1.41
N VAL A 50 9.92 2.36 -1.41
CA VAL A 50 9.61 3.10 -0.19
C VAL A 50 8.69 2.32 0.74
N LEU A 51 7.64 1.70 0.21
CA LEU A 51 6.71 0.90 1.01
C LEU A 51 7.35 -0.40 1.52
N HIS A 52 8.17 -1.05 0.71
CA HIS A 52 8.94 -2.24 1.10
C HIS A 52 9.93 -1.92 2.22
N GLU A 53 10.64 -0.81 2.12
CA GLU A 53 11.53 -0.34 3.18
C GLU A 53 10.77 -0.07 4.48
N ALA A 54 9.62 0.61 4.42
CA ALA A 54 8.77 0.82 5.58
C ALA A 54 8.28 -0.50 6.19
N TYR A 55 7.83 -1.45 5.38
CA TYR A 55 7.40 -2.78 5.78
C TYR A 55 8.51 -3.54 6.51
N THR A 56 9.73 -3.47 5.99
CA THR A 56 10.92 -4.10 6.57
C THR A 56 11.33 -3.45 7.89
N ARG A 57 11.38 -2.11 7.95
CA ARG A 57 11.73 -1.36 9.16
C ARG A 57 10.77 -1.57 10.33
N LEU A 58 9.51 -1.86 10.04
CA LEU A 58 8.51 -2.22 11.04
C LEU A 58 8.59 -3.68 11.50
N GLY A 59 9.54 -4.47 10.98
CA GLY A 59 9.69 -5.88 11.32
C GLY A 59 8.56 -6.78 10.77
N LEU A 60 7.73 -6.27 9.88
CA LEU A 60 6.54 -7.01 9.40
C LEU A 60 6.91 -8.25 8.59
N GLY A 61 8.02 -8.18 7.83
CA GLY A 61 8.53 -9.34 7.10
C GLY A 61 8.89 -10.51 8.00
N GLU A 62 9.58 -10.24 9.10
CA GLU A 62 9.96 -11.26 10.10
C GLU A 62 8.73 -11.78 10.84
N ALA A 63 7.81 -10.90 11.24
CA ALA A 63 6.58 -11.25 11.93
C ALA A 63 5.73 -12.26 11.17
N VAL A 64 5.72 -12.21 9.82
CA VAL A 64 4.98 -13.14 8.96
C VAL A 64 5.85 -14.27 8.39
N GLY A 65 7.07 -14.45 8.90
CA GLY A 65 7.99 -15.51 8.48
C GLY A 65 8.45 -15.38 7.03
N GLY A 66 8.63 -14.17 6.52
CA GLY A 66 9.09 -13.88 5.16
C GLY A 66 8.08 -14.24 4.07
N ASP A 67 6.78 -14.25 4.36
CA ASP A 67 5.74 -14.56 3.36
C ASP A 67 5.62 -13.44 2.30
N ARG A 68 6.40 -13.57 1.23
CA ARG A 68 6.41 -12.63 0.10
C ARG A 68 5.01 -12.41 -0.51
N ALA A 69 4.16 -13.42 -0.52
CA ALA A 69 2.81 -13.27 -1.07
C ALA A 69 1.93 -12.39 -0.17
N PHE A 70 2.11 -12.50 1.14
CA PHE A 70 1.44 -11.62 2.10
C PHE A 70 1.91 -10.17 1.94
N GLU A 71 3.21 -9.94 1.89
CA GLU A 71 3.79 -8.63 1.63
C GLU A 71 3.25 -8.01 0.34
N GLN A 72 3.26 -8.75 -0.77
CA GLN A 72 2.73 -8.28 -2.05
C GLN A 72 1.25 -7.89 -1.95
N MET A 73 0.42 -8.62 -1.20
CA MET A 73 -0.98 -8.26 -0.97
C MET A 73 -1.13 -6.97 -0.17
N VAL A 74 -0.33 -6.81 0.89
CA VAL A 74 -0.37 -5.60 1.74
C VAL A 74 0.06 -4.38 0.95
N LEU A 75 1.23 -4.41 0.33
CA LEU A 75 1.78 -3.26 -0.37
C LEU A 75 0.97 -2.90 -1.62
N ALA A 76 0.52 -3.88 -2.40
CA ALA A 76 -0.37 -3.61 -3.54
C ALA A 76 -1.68 -2.94 -3.10
N ARG A 77 -2.22 -3.30 -1.93
CA ARG A 77 -3.44 -2.70 -1.38
C ARG A 77 -3.25 -1.25 -0.93
N LEU A 78 -2.06 -0.89 -0.47
CA LEU A 78 -1.70 0.50 -0.14
C LEU A 78 -1.55 1.35 -1.40
N ILE A 79 -1.01 0.77 -2.47
CA ILE A 79 -0.80 1.45 -3.76
C ILE A 79 -2.13 1.67 -4.47
N GLU A 80 -2.93 0.61 -4.58
CA GLU A 80 -4.25 0.64 -5.22
C GLU A 80 -5.23 -0.22 -4.41
N PRO A 81 -6.23 0.40 -3.72
CA PRO A 81 -7.26 -0.33 -2.98
C PRO A 81 -8.15 -1.15 -3.91
N SER A 82 -7.77 -2.37 -4.18
CA SER A 82 -8.45 -3.28 -5.11
C SER A 82 -8.56 -4.70 -4.52
N SER A 83 -9.18 -5.63 -5.23
CA SER A 83 -9.28 -7.01 -4.78
C SER A 83 -7.94 -7.73 -4.86
N LYS A 84 -7.74 -8.77 -4.04
CA LYS A 84 -6.54 -9.61 -4.10
C LYS A 84 -6.28 -10.28 -5.46
N ALA A 85 -7.33 -10.47 -6.27
CA ALA A 85 -7.18 -10.97 -7.63
C ALA A 85 -6.52 -9.95 -8.58
N GLN A 86 -6.56 -8.65 -8.22
CA GLN A 86 -5.93 -7.57 -8.99
C GLN A 86 -4.46 -7.32 -8.60
N VAL A 87 -3.98 -7.91 -7.52
CA VAL A 87 -2.57 -7.76 -7.07
C VAL A 87 -1.56 -8.02 -8.19
N PRO A 88 -1.69 -9.09 -9.02
CA PRO A 88 -0.74 -9.31 -10.11
C PRO A 88 -0.72 -8.17 -11.14
N ARG A 89 -1.87 -7.57 -11.45
CA ARG A 89 -1.95 -6.42 -12.36
C ARG A 89 -1.24 -5.20 -11.74
N VAL A 90 -1.59 -4.85 -10.51
CA VAL A 90 -0.99 -3.69 -9.81
C VAL A 90 0.54 -3.80 -9.76
N LEU A 91 1.06 -4.98 -9.42
CA LEU A 91 2.51 -5.19 -9.37
C LEU A 91 3.14 -5.18 -10.76
N GLY A 92 2.47 -5.75 -11.77
CA GLY A 92 2.92 -5.70 -13.16
C GLY A 92 3.03 -4.27 -13.70
N ASP A 93 2.07 -3.40 -13.37
CA ASP A 93 2.09 -1.98 -13.73
C ASP A 93 3.29 -1.24 -13.10
N LEU A 94 3.78 -1.71 -11.95
CA LEU A 94 5.00 -1.22 -11.31
C LEU A 94 6.29 -1.85 -11.86
N GLY A 95 6.17 -2.86 -12.71
CA GLY A 95 7.32 -3.59 -13.26
C GLY A 95 7.86 -4.68 -12.37
N LEU A 96 7.10 -5.11 -11.38
CA LEU A 96 7.45 -6.17 -10.46
C LEU A 96 6.90 -7.52 -10.92
N GLU A 97 7.59 -8.59 -10.57
CA GLU A 97 7.12 -9.94 -10.81
C GLU A 97 6.15 -10.39 -9.70
N PRO A 98 4.86 -10.55 -10.01
CA PRO A 98 3.87 -10.95 -9.02
C PRO A 98 3.89 -12.46 -8.79
N VAL A 99 3.54 -12.87 -7.57
CA VAL A 99 3.19 -14.27 -7.33
C VAL A 99 1.81 -14.58 -7.93
N SER A 100 1.54 -15.87 -8.19
CA SER A 100 0.25 -16.29 -8.75
C SER A 100 -0.92 -16.00 -7.78
N VAL A 101 -2.11 -15.75 -8.32
CA VAL A 101 -3.34 -15.58 -7.52
C VAL A 101 -3.57 -16.75 -6.56
N ARG A 102 -3.29 -17.98 -7.01
CA ARG A 102 -3.36 -19.18 -6.16
C ARG A 102 -2.42 -19.07 -4.95
N THR A 103 -1.20 -18.55 -5.15
CA THR A 103 -0.23 -18.34 -4.07
C THR A 103 -0.73 -17.28 -3.07
N LEU A 104 -1.37 -16.22 -3.54
CA LEU A 104 -1.98 -15.20 -2.68
C LEU A 104 -3.07 -15.82 -1.76
N PHE A 105 -3.97 -16.63 -2.32
CA PHE A 105 -4.99 -17.30 -1.49
C PHE A 105 -4.40 -18.31 -0.49
N ARG A 106 -3.34 -19.03 -0.86
CA ARG A 106 -2.62 -19.91 0.07
C ARG A 106 -1.95 -19.11 1.20
N SER A 107 -1.43 -17.94 0.89
CA SER A 107 -0.87 -17.03 1.90
C SER A 107 -1.93 -16.56 2.91
N LEU A 108 -3.15 -16.26 2.47
CA LEU A 108 -4.25 -15.92 3.37
C LEU A 108 -4.61 -17.08 4.33
N ALA A 109 -4.65 -18.32 3.82
CA ALA A 109 -4.86 -19.49 4.68
C ALA A 109 -3.74 -19.61 5.73
N ARG A 110 -2.47 -19.47 5.31
CA ARG A 110 -1.33 -19.46 6.24
C ARG A 110 -1.41 -18.34 7.25
N ALA A 111 -1.85 -17.15 6.86
CA ALA A 111 -2.00 -16.02 7.74
C ALA A 111 -2.98 -16.30 8.89
N GLN A 112 -4.07 -16.99 8.60
CA GLN A 112 -5.02 -17.45 9.61
C GLN A 112 -4.43 -18.57 10.48
N GLU A 113 -3.84 -19.60 9.87
CA GLU A 113 -3.30 -20.76 10.58
C GLU A 113 -2.13 -20.40 11.52
N ARG A 114 -1.31 -19.43 11.13
CA ARG A 114 -0.08 -19.05 11.85
C ARG A 114 -0.24 -17.78 12.69
N GLY A 115 -1.45 -17.22 12.79
CA GLY A 115 -1.70 -16.04 13.61
C GLY A 115 -0.91 -14.80 13.18
N TYR A 116 -0.84 -14.48 11.87
CA TYR A 116 -0.07 -13.32 11.39
C TYR A 116 -0.55 -12.02 12.02
N ARG A 117 -1.84 -11.91 12.33
CA ARG A 117 -2.40 -10.73 12.98
C ARG A 117 -1.72 -10.47 14.33
N GLU A 118 -1.64 -11.49 15.17
CA GLU A 118 -1.04 -11.42 16.50
C GLU A 118 0.44 -11.12 16.42
N ALA A 119 1.15 -11.75 15.49
CA ALA A 119 2.57 -11.51 15.26
C ALA A 119 2.86 -10.07 14.78
N ILE A 120 2.02 -9.54 13.88
CA ILE A 120 2.10 -8.16 13.40
C ILE A 120 1.82 -7.18 14.54
N CYS A 121 0.76 -7.40 15.34
CA CYS A 121 0.45 -6.55 16.48
C CYS A 121 1.62 -6.52 17.49
N GLN A 122 2.24 -7.66 17.73
CA GLN A 122 3.41 -7.76 18.62
C GLN A 122 4.60 -6.96 18.06
N ALA A 123 4.93 -7.12 16.78
CA ALA A 123 6.04 -6.40 16.15
C ALA A 123 5.83 -4.87 16.19
N LEU A 124 4.61 -4.40 15.89
CA LEU A 124 4.27 -2.98 15.96
C LEU A 124 4.34 -2.45 17.40
N PHE A 125 3.86 -3.21 18.39
CA PHE A 125 3.95 -2.86 19.80
C PHE A 125 5.41 -2.73 20.24
N GLU A 126 6.27 -3.66 19.86
CA GLU A 126 7.71 -3.62 20.14
C GLU A 126 8.37 -2.40 19.49
N HIS A 127 8.02 -2.09 18.24
CA HIS A 127 8.52 -0.92 17.54
C HIS A 127 8.17 0.39 18.27
N VAL A 128 6.95 0.54 18.73
CA VAL A 128 6.50 1.73 19.47
C VAL A 128 7.19 1.83 20.81
N THR A 129 7.27 0.73 21.56
CA THR A 129 7.85 0.72 22.92
C THR A 129 9.36 0.96 22.89
N ALA A 130 10.08 0.46 21.89
CA ALA A 130 11.49 0.74 21.68
C ALA A 130 11.78 2.23 21.44
N SER A 131 10.80 2.97 20.89
CA SER A 131 10.92 4.41 20.56
C SER A 131 10.60 5.36 21.73
N GLY A 132 10.29 4.88 22.94
CA GLY A 132 10.03 5.74 24.11
C GLY A 132 8.75 5.47 24.88
N GLY A 133 8.03 4.40 24.57
CA GLY A 133 6.84 3.93 25.29
C GLY A 133 5.53 4.60 24.91
N LEU A 134 4.44 3.98 25.32
CA LEU A 134 3.07 4.43 25.12
C LEU A 134 2.66 5.43 26.21
N ALA A 135 2.66 6.73 25.89
CA ALA A 135 2.18 7.77 26.80
C ALA A 135 0.65 7.98 26.70
N LEU A 136 0.05 7.65 25.56
CA LEU A 136 -1.38 7.75 25.28
C LEU A 136 -1.76 6.74 24.21
N CYS A 137 -2.89 6.07 24.40
CA CYS A 137 -3.48 5.19 23.39
C CYS A 137 -4.90 5.69 23.07
N LEU A 138 -5.17 5.93 21.81
CA LEU A 138 -6.50 6.24 21.29
C LEU A 138 -7.10 4.99 20.68
N TYR A 139 -8.37 4.73 20.97
CA TYR A 139 -9.11 3.60 20.42
C TYR A 139 -10.23 4.11 19.52
N ASP A 140 -10.19 3.73 18.28
CA ASP A 140 -11.26 3.99 17.32
C ASP A 140 -11.87 2.68 16.79
N VAL A 141 -13.15 2.71 16.49
CA VAL A 141 -13.92 1.54 16.07
C VAL A 141 -14.66 1.85 14.79
N THR A 142 -14.40 1.03 13.79
CA THR A 142 -15.10 1.07 12.50
C THR A 142 -15.94 -0.18 12.31
N THR A 143 -17.16 -0.03 11.84
CA THR A 143 -18.05 -1.14 11.48
C THR A 143 -18.02 -1.35 9.97
N LEU A 144 -17.70 -2.56 9.56
CA LEU A 144 -17.73 -3.01 8.16
C LEU A 144 -18.99 -3.85 7.95
N TYR A 145 -19.84 -3.44 7.03
CA TYR A 145 -21.06 -4.16 6.65
C TYR A 145 -20.81 -5.05 5.44
N PHE A 146 -21.47 -6.18 5.41
CA PHE A 146 -21.36 -7.15 4.32
C PHE A 146 -22.74 -7.41 3.72
N GLU A 147 -22.88 -7.25 2.42
CA GLU A 147 -24.06 -7.65 1.65
C GLU A 147 -24.05 -9.19 1.50
N ALA A 148 -24.37 -9.88 2.58
CA ALA A 148 -24.42 -11.34 2.63
C ALA A 148 -25.75 -11.79 3.23
N GLU A 149 -26.37 -12.81 2.61
CA GLU A 149 -27.65 -13.35 3.07
C GLU A 149 -27.54 -14.16 4.36
N LYS A 150 -26.35 -14.62 4.71
CA LYS A 150 -26.11 -15.49 5.86
C LYS A 150 -25.02 -14.95 6.76
N GLU A 151 -25.27 -15.10 8.06
CA GLU A 151 -24.26 -14.91 9.09
C GLU A 151 -23.26 -16.07 9.10
N ASP A 152 -22.06 -15.78 9.61
CA ASP A 152 -21.05 -16.77 9.93
C ASP A 152 -20.44 -16.47 11.31
N ASP A 153 -19.40 -17.20 11.70
CA ASP A 153 -18.80 -17.05 13.01
C ASP A 153 -18.17 -15.66 13.24
N LEU A 154 -17.79 -14.97 12.17
CA LEU A 154 -17.17 -13.66 12.23
C LEU A 154 -18.15 -12.52 11.92
N ARG A 155 -19.03 -12.72 10.92
CA ARG A 155 -19.97 -11.73 10.41
C ARG A 155 -21.37 -11.99 10.98
N ARG A 156 -21.82 -11.15 11.89
CA ARG A 156 -23.14 -11.29 12.54
C ARG A 156 -23.88 -9.96 12.51
N VAL A 157 -25.21 -10.03 12.50
CA VAL A 157 -26.04 -8.86 12.73
C VAL A 157 -25.82 -8.36 14.15
N GLY A 158 -25.55 -7.07 14.31
CA GLY A 158 -25.27 -6.46 15.59
C GLY A 158 -25.81 -5.04 15.68
N TYR A 159 -25.40 -4.33 16.74
CA TYR A 159 -25.77 -2.93 16.89
C TYR A 159 -25.18 -2.09 15.76
N SER A 160 -26.04 -1.35 15.05
CA SER A 160 -25.65 -0.44 14.00
C SER A 160 -26.19 0.96 14.30
N LYS A 161 -25.32 1.98 14.27
CA LYS A 161 -25.72 3.39 14.35
C LYS A 161 -26.66 3.79 13.21
N GLU A 162 -26.49 3.14 12.05
CA GLU A 162 -27.26 3.37 10.82
C GLU A 162 -28.53 2.52 10.75
N ARG A 163 -28.82 1.72 11.78
CA ARG A 163 -29.95 0.77 11.85
C ARG A 163 -29.98 -0.25 10.70
N ARG A 164 -28.82 -0.65 10.21
CA ARG A 164 -28.66 -1.69 9.20
C ARG A 164 -28.82 -3.08 9.84
N VAL A 165 -29.38 -4.00 9.09
CA VAL A 165 -29.55 -5.41 9.48
C VAL A 165 -28.55 -6.35 8.78
N ASP A 166 -27.59 -5.78 8.09
CA ASP A 166 -26.58 -6.55 7.38
C ASP A 166 -25.58 -7.17 8.37
N PRO A 167 -25.04 -8.36 8.09
CA PRO A 167 -23.93 -8.92 8.84
C PRO A 167 -22.75 -7.96 8.87
N GLN A 168 -22.13 -7.78 10.02
CA GLN A 168 -21.10 -6.79 10.25
C GLN A 168 -19.89 -7.35 11.00
N VAL A 169 -18.75 -6.70 10.81
CA VAL A 169 -17.52 -6.92 11.57
C VAL A 169 -17.08 -5.60 12.16
N ILE A 170 -16.76 -5.59 13.44
CA ILE A 170 -16.22 -4.42 14.12
C ILE A 170 -14.70 -4.53 14.11
N VAL A 171 -14.03 -3.50 13.60
CA VAL A 171 -12.59 -3.37 13.58
C VAL A 171 -12.19 -2.25 14.53
N GLY A 172 -11.40 -2.59 15.55
CA GLY A 172 -10.82 -1.62 16.48
C GLY A 172 -9.37 -1.33 16.11
N LEU A 173 -8.97 -0.07 16.20
CA LEU A 173 -7.62 0.40 15.99
C LEU A 173 -7.13 1.14 17.24
N LEU A 174 -6.00 0.71 17.78
CA LEU A 174 -5.28 1.41 18.85
C LEU A 174 -4.16 2.21 18.21
N VAL A 175 -4.05 3.50 18.55
CA VAL A 175 -2.98 4.35 18.01
C VAL A 175 -2.31 5.13 19.14
N ASP A 176 -1.03 5.40 18.98
CA ASP A 176 -0.27 6.25 19.88
C ASP A 176 -0.55 7.76 19.61
N ARG A 177 0.12 8.66 20.35
CA ARG A 177 -0.01 10.12 20.19
C ARG A 177 0.42 10.63 18.82
N ARG A 178 1.22 9.86 18.09
CA ARG A 178 1.71 10.22 16.74
C ARG A 178 0.82 9.65 15.64
N GLY A 179 -0.24 8.92 16.03
CA GLY A 179 -1.12 8.23 15.09
C GLY A 179 -0.58 6.88 14.59
N PHE A 180 0.44 6.34 15.23
CA PHE A 180 1.00 5.03 14.88
C PHE A 180 0.15 3.92 15.53
N PRO A 181 -0.32 2.90 14.74
CA PRO A 181 -1.18 1.81 15.21
C PRO A 181 -0.44 0.75 16.01
#